data_5200df98b106016c6723224bd7853a6c
#
_entry.id   5200df98b106016c6723224bd7853a6c
#
_cell.length_a   1.000
_cell.length_b   1.000
_cell.length_c   1.000
_cell.angle_alpha   90.00
_cell.angle_beta   90.00
_cell.angle_gamma   90.00
#
_symmetry.space_group_name_H-M   'P 1'
#
loop_
_entity.id
_entity.type
_entity.pdbx_description
1 polymer ?
#
loop_
_entity_poly.entity_id
_entity_poly.type
_entity_poly.pdbx_seq_one_letter_code
_entity_poly.pdbx_strand_id
1 'polypeptide(L)'
;MKILVKNNKERVKNQEVEMKKVQKLLRRSLATGLALVMTVSSMTIVPGSWQVHAAEASGQIGISNADELKKIGKDKDYPMDGDYVLTDDIDLSGSDWTPIGGSGGSQYALVSGERVFNGTFDGAGHVISGLTIQCDGSNNSGYRISQSGLFAMLGSDDASDYAEVKNIVFTDVSISHNLGGGDTIGTLAADADGFVKIDNVAVLGGSIEVTANNGGDLIGVGGIIGQSRNNTAGVHMSNLYNAASVNVTSAVSTPPVRCGGIIGRIHQGGEIGSLTSCLNIGTVTYKGSDGYA
;
A
#
# COMPACT_ATOMS: atom_id res chain seq x y z
N MET A 1 23.27 27.80 -22.24
CA MET A 1 22.54 26.52 -22.26
C MET A 1 23.31 25.35 -21.60
N LYS A 2 24.58 25.10 -21.92
CA LYS A 2 25.37 24.00 -21.29
C LYS A 2 25.58 24.13 -19.76
N ILE A 3 25.70 25.34 -19.21
CA ILE A 3 25.91 25.58 -17.77
C ILE A 3 24.62 25.27 -16.96
N LEU A 4 23.45 25.64 -17.47
CA LEU A 4 22.16 25.34 -16.82
C LEU A 4 21.86 23.83 -16.73
N VAL A 5 22.22 23.09 -17.78
CA VAL A 5 22.05 21.63 -17.81
C VAL A 5 23.00 20.94 -16.82
N LYS A 6 24.24 21.44 -16.66
CA LYS A 6 25.20 20.92 -15.70
C LYS A 6 24.76 21.16 -14.27
N ASN A 7 24.27 22.37 -13.96
CA ASN A 7 23.75 22.70 -12.62
C ASN A 7 22.50 21.90 -12.25
N ASN A 8 21.63 21.58 -13.21
CA ASN A 8 20.48 20.72 -12.96
C ASN A 8 20.87 19.27 -12.67
N LYS A 9 21.85 18.73 -13.40
CA LYS A 9 22.36 17.37 -13.13
C LYS A 9 23.03 17.25 -11.75
N GLU A 10 23.78 18.26 -11.33
CA GLU A 10 24.37 18.28 -9.98
C GLU A 10 23.32 18.41 -8.88
N ARG A 11 22.27 19.24 -9.10
CA ARG A 11 21.15 19.34 -8.15
C ARG A 11 20.42 18.02 -7.99
N VAL A 12 20.09 17.34 -9.09
CA VAL A 12 19.41 16.02 -9.04
C VAL A 12 20.29 14.99 -8.34
N LYS A 13 21.58 14.95 -8.64
CA LYS A 13 22.51 14.03 -7.97
C LYS A 13 22.65 14.28 -6.46
N ASN A 14 22.65 15.56 -6.06
CA ASN A 14 22.69 15.93 -4.65
C ASN A 14 21.37 15.57 -3.93
N GLN A 15 20.22 15.73 -4.60
CA GLN A 15 18.91 15.29 -4.07
C GLN A 15 18.86 13.77 -3.88
N GLU A 16 19.37 13.00 -4.85
CA GLU A 16 19.43 11.53 -4.70
C GLU A 16 20.35 11.09 -3.53
N VAL A 17 21.46 11.77 -3.30
CA VAL A 17 22.36 11.48 -2.18
C VAL A 17 21.70 11.82 -0.85
N GLU A 18 21.02 12.95 -0.74
CA GLU A 18 20.29 13.33 0.47
C GLU A 18 19.10 12.39 0.73
N MET A 19 18.39 11.98 -0.31
CA MET A 19 17.31 10.98 -0.18
C MET A 19 17.83 9.64 0.34
N LYS A 20 18.96 9.14 -0.18
CA LYS A 20 19.55 7.90 0.34
C LYS A 20 19.99 8.02 1.80
N LYS A 21 20.46 9.19 2.25
CA LYS A 21 20.79 9.43 3.65
C LYS A 21 19.55 9.44 4.53
N VAL A 22 18.48 10.09 4.09
CA VAL A 22 17.20 10.14 4.79
C VAL A 22 16.57 8.75 4.88
N GLN A 23 16.57 7.99 3.78
CA GLN A 23 16.12 6.59 3.77
C GLN A 23 16.92 5.73 4.76
N LYS A 24 18.25 5.89 4.82
CA LYS A 24 19.12 5.18 5.77
C LYS A 24 18.85 5.60 7.22
N LEU A 25 18.56 6.87 7.46
CA LEU A 25 18.19 7.37 8.79
C LEU A 25 16.79 6.87 9.21
N LEU A 26 15.83 6.85 8.29
CA LEU A 26 14.49 6.34 8.54
C LEU A 26 14.49 4.82 8.79
N ARG A 27 15.26 4.04 8.02
CA ARG A 27 15.46 2.60 8.33
C ARG A 27 16.01 2.40 9.74
N ARG A 28 16.92 3.27 10.21
CA ARG A 28 17.46 3.23 11.57
C ARG A 28 16.47 3.73 12.62
N SER A 29 15.68 4.75 12.32
CA SER A 29 14.68 5.30 13.26
C SER A 29 13.42 4.42 13.35
N LEU A 30 12.98 3.78 12.26
CA LEU A 30 11.93 2.77 12.29
C LEU A 30 12.37 1.54 13.10
N ALA A 31 13.59 1.05 12.89
CA ALA A 31 14.14 -0.05 13.68
C ALA A 31 14.32 0.31 15.16
N THR A 32 14.73 1.54 15.48
CA THR A 32 14.86 2.03 16.88
C THR A 32 13.53 2.46 17.48
N GLY A 33 12.58 2.98 16.68
CA GLY A 33 11.24 3.33 17.15
C GLY A 33 10.42 2.08 17.50
N LEU A 34 10.51 1.02 16.70
CA LEU A 34 9.92 -0.28 17.02
C LEU A 34 10.52 -0.89 18.29
N ALA A 35 11.84 -0.76 18.49
CA ALA A 35 12.51 -1.23 19.71
C ALA A 35 12.06 -0.45 20.96
N LEU A 36 11.71 0.83 20.83
CA LEU A 36 11.31 1.67 21.96
C LEU A 36 9.86 1.44 22.39
N VAL A 37 8.96 1.11 21.47
CA VAL A 37 7.54 0.81 21.78
C VAL A 37 7.40 -0.57 22.45
N MET A 38 8.30 -1.52 22.16
CA MET A 38 8.27 -2.84 22.80
C MET A 38 8.87 -2.87 24.21
N THR A 39 9.59 -1.82 24.65
CA THR A 39 10.27 -1.83 25.97
C THR A 39 9.40 -1.36 27.14
N VAL A 40 8.17 -0.91 26.92
CA VAL A 40 7.32 -0.40 28.01
C VAL A 40 6.45 -1.48 28.68
N SER A 41 6.33 -2.68 28.11
CA SER A 41 5.40 -3.71 28.62
C SER A 41 6.05 -4.87 29.39
N SER A 42 7.37 -5.07 29.37
CA SER A 42 8.03 -6.05 30.25
C SER A 42 9.54 -5.89 30.31
N MET A 43 10.03 -5.24 31.35
CA MET A 43 11.43 -5.12 31.65
C MET A 43 11.98 -6.43 32.27
N THR A 44 12.71 -7.21 31.50
CA THR A 44 13.79 -8.04 32.02
C THR A 44 14.98 -7.92 31.07
N ILE A 45 16.00 -7.20 31.51
CA ILE A 45 17.25 -7.02 30.77
C ILE A 45 18.09 -8.27 30.92
N VAL A 46 18.35 -8.98 29.83
CA VAL A 46 19.42 -9.99 29.71
C VAL A 46 20.35 -9.56 28.59
N PRO A 47 21.67 -9.34 28.84
CA PRO A 47 22.61 -8.99 27.78
C PRO A 47 23.02 -10.24 26.99
N GLY A 48 22.80 -10.20 25.68
CA GLY A 48 23.34 -11.19 24.76
C GLY A 48 22.31 -11.83 23.85
N SER A 49 22.35 -11.44 22.58
CA SER A 49 21.53 -11.89 21.45
C SER A 49 20.17 -11.18 21.29
N TRP A 50 20.14 -10.19 20.43
CA TRP A 50 18.92 -9.59 19.92
C TRP A 50 18.33 -10.49 18.82
N GLN A 51 17.65 -11.52 19.20
CA GLN A 51 16.69 -12.20 18.33
C GLN A 51 15.32 -11.70 18.75
N VAL A 52 14.75 -10.79 17.96
CA VAL A 52 13.33 -10.47 18.06
C VAL A 52 12.59 -11.65 17.45
N HIS A 53 12.32 -12.68 18.24
CA HIS A 53 11.27 -13.61 17.93
C HIS A 53 9.99 -12.88 18.33
N ALA A 54 9.21 -12.43 17.35
CA ALA A 54 7.82 -12.13 17.61
C ALA A 54 7.23 -13.42 18.21
N ALA A 55 6.83 -13.38 19.47
CA ALA A 55 6.07 -14.48 20.05
C ALA A 55 4.78 -14.55 19.24
N GLU A 56 4.60 -15.62 18.47
CA GLU A 56 3.33 -15.92 17.85
C GLU A 56 2.28 -15.90 18.97
N ALA A 57 1.41 -14.90 18.95
CA ALA A 57 0.23 -14.92 19.79
C ALA A 57 -0.54 -16.16 19.35
N SER A 58 -0.92 -17.03 20.28
CA SER A 58 -1.61 -18.28 19.96
C SER A 58 -2.86 -17.97 19.13
N GLY A 59 -2.82 -18.31 17.83
CA GLY A 59 -3.91 -18.05 16.89
C GLY A 59 -3.52 -17.27 15.64
N GLN A 60 -2.34 -16.66 15.58
CA GLN A 60 -1.87 -15.96 14.38
C GLN A 60 -1.30 -16.93 13.33
N ILE A 61 -1.53 -16.62 12.07
CA ILE A 61 -1.01 -17.37 10.92
C ILE A 61 0.30 -16.69 10.47
N GLY A 62 1.43 -17.38 10.60
CA GLY A 62 2.73 -16.89 10.16
C GLY A 62 2.84 -16.89 8.63
N ILE A 63 3.40 -15.83 8.06
CA ILE A 63 3.71 -15.69 6.64
C ILE A 63 5.22 -15.45 6.52
N SER A 64 5.92 -16.40 5.90
CA SER A 64 7.38 -16.36 5.76
C SER A 64 7.86 -16.16 4.31
N ASN A 65 6.96 -16.25 3.33
CA ASN A 65 7.32 -16.16 1.92
C ASN A 65 6.14 -15.72 1.04
N ALA A 66 6.46 -15.38 -0.22
CA ALA A 66 5.47 -14.92 -1.20
C ALA A 66 4.37 -15.96 -1.51
N ASP A 67 4.69 -17.26 -1.46
CA ASP A 67 3.72 -18.30 -1.80
C ASP A 67 2.68 -18.49 -0.68
N GLU A 68 3.07 -18.30 0.58
CA GLU A 68 2.13 -18.26 1.69
C GLU A 68 1.26 -17.00 1.63
N LEU A 69 1.86 -15.84 1.35
CA LEU A 69 1.13 -14.60 1.19
C LEU A 69 0.05 -14.67 0.09
N LYS A 70 0.33 -15.35 -1.03
CA LYS A 70 -0.61 -15.61 -2.12
C LYS A 70 -1.80 -16.49 -1.73
N LYS A 71 -1.72 -17.25 -0.65
CA LYS A 71 -2.82 -18.13 -0.19
C LYS A 71 -3.95 -17.38 0.48
N ILE A 72 -3.71 -16.16 0.98
CA ILE A 72 -4.73 -15.38 1.69
C ILE A 72 -5.97 -15.21 0.81
N GLY A 73 -7.11 -15.68 1.31
CA GLY A 73 -8.38 -15.71 0.61
C GLY A 73 -8.52 -16.79 -0.48
N LYS A 74 -7.45 -17.52 -0.82
CA LYS A 74 -7.45 -18.58 -1.85
C LYS A 74 -7.31 -19.99 -1.28
N ASP A 75 -6.86 -20.10 -0.05
CA ASP A 75 -6.75 -21.37 0.67
C ASP A 75 -7.63 -21.29 1.93
N LYS A 76 -8.32 -22.39 2.26
CA LYS A 76 -9.24 -22.46 3.43
C LYS A 76 -8.53 -22.23 4.77
N ASP A 77 -7.22 -22.49 4.82
CA ASP A 77 -6.39 -22.31 6.01
C ASP A 77 -5.82 -20.88 6.10
N TYR A 78 -6.11 -20.04 5.09
CA TYR A 78 -5.70 -18.63 4.97
C TYR A 78 -6.94 -17.74 4.68
N PRO A 79 -7.90 -17.63 5.61
CA PRO A 79 -9.15 -16.90 5.38
C PRO A 79 -8.95 -15.38 5.33
N MET A 80 -9.91 -14.65 4.77
CA MET A 80 -9.85 -13.18 4.64
C MET A 80 -10.02 -12.44 5.97
N ASP A 81 -10.57 -13.08 6.97
CA ASP A 81 -10.74 -12.62 8.36
C ASP A 81 -9.65 -13.13 9.31
N GLY A 82 -8.59 -13.74 8.78
CA GLY A 82 -7.50 -14.32 9.57
C GLY A 82 -6.58 -13.25 10.18
N ASP A 83 -5.95 -13.63 11.29
CA ASP A 83 -4.88 -12.84 11.92
C ASP A 83 -3.53 -13.30 11.41
N TYR A 84 -2.86 -12.46 10.62
CA TYR A 84 -1.58 -12.75 9.97
C TYR A 84 -0.44 -11.97 10.59
N VAL A 85 0.73 -12.60 10.63
CA VAL A 85 1.99 -11.96 11.02
C VAL A 85 3.10 -12.36 10.05
N LEU A 86 3.87 -11.37 9.56
CA LEU A 86 5.09 -11.69 8.83
C LEU A 86 6.15 -12.20 9.79
N THR A 87 6.77 -13.32 9.44
CA THR A 87 7.86 -13.95 10.20
C THR A 87 9.21 -13.80 9.51
N ASP A 88 9.20 -13.32 8.25
CA ASP A 88 10.38 -13.05 7.44
C ASP A 88 10.13 -11.90 6.45
N ASP A 89 11.18 -11.35 5.86
CA ASP A 89 11.07 -10.42 4.75
C ASP A 89 10.54 -11.15 3.51
N ILE A 90 9.60 -10.51 2.78
CA ILE A 90 8.93 -11.11 1.62
C ILE A 90 9.46 -10.46 0.34
N ASP A 91 9.99 -11.28 -0.57
CA ASP A 91 10.36 -10.86 -1.93
C ASP A 91 9.25 -11.23 -2.93
N LEU A 92 8.61 -10.21 -3.51
CA LEU A 92 7.58 -10.34 -4.55
C LEU A 92 8.13 -10.11 -5.96
N SER A 93 9.45 -9.94 -6.10
CA SER A 93 10.07 -9.71 -7.39
C SER A 93 9.91 -10.91 -8.34
N GLY A 94 9.97 -10.66 -9.64
CA GLY A 94 9.99 -11.70 -10.67
C GLY A 94 8.63 -12.15 -11.21
N SER A 95 7.51 -11.70 -10.64
CA SER A 95 6.17 -11.92 -11.20
C SER A 95 5.21 -10.80 -10.81
N ASP A 96 4.20 -10.58 -11.66
CA ASP A 96 3.12 -9.65 -11.33
C ASP A 96 2.34 -10.14 -10.11
N TRP A 97 2.09 -9.23 -9.21
CA TRP A 97 1.28 -9.48 -8.04
C TRP A 97 -0.21 -9.41 -8.37
N THR A 98 -0.97 -10.39 -7.90
CA THR A 98 -2.43 -10.33 -7.89
C THR A 98 -2.86 -9.86 -6.51
N PRO A 99 -3.56 -8.72 -6.41
CA PRO A 99 -4.00 -8.19 -5.12
C PRO A 99 -4.82 -9.18 -4.29
N ILE A 100 -4.63 -9.18 -2.98
CA ILE A 100 -5.44 -9.99 -2.06
C ILE A 100 -6.85 -9.41 -2.02
N GLY A 101 -7.85 -10.25 -2.27
CA GLY A 101 -9.25 -9.83 -2.33
C GLY A 101 -9.64 -9.19 -3.67
N GLY A 102 -10.74 -8.43 -3.69
CA GLY A 102 -11.17 -7.63 -4.84
C GLY A 102 -12.38 -8.14 -5.61
N SER A 103 -12.93 -7.25 -6.44
CA SER A 103 -14.12 -7.48 -7.24
C SER A 103 -13.74 -7.74 -8.69
N GLY A 104 -13.86 -8.97 -9.18
CA GLY A 104 -13.77 -9.23 -10.60
C GLY A 104 -13.10 -10.54 -10.99
N GLY A 105 -13.76 -11.32 -11.82
CA GLY A 105 -13.28 -12.44 -12.56
C GLY A 105 -12.81 -13.68 -11.77
N SER A 106 -12.62 -14.77 -12.51
CA SER A 106 -12.23 -16.07 -11.95
C SER A 106 -10.83 -16.10 -11.36
N GLN A 107 -9.96 -15.15 -11.73
CA GLN A 107 -8.62 -15.01 -11.13
C GLN A 107 -8.66 -14.55 -9.66
N TYR A 108 -9.76 -13.94 -9.24
CA TYR A 108 -10.08 -13.59 -7.86
C TYR A 108 -11.05 -14.59 -7.21
N ALA A 109 -11.10 -15.83 -7.72
CA ALA A 109 -11.93 -16.87 -7.13
C ALA A 109 -11.46 -17.15 -5.71
N LEU A 110 -12.11 -16.52 -4.76
CA LEU A 110 -11.90 -16.68 -3.33
C LEU A 110 -12.67 -17.91 -2.88
N VAL A 111 -12.08 -18.71 -2.02
CA VAL A 111 -12.70 -19.95 -1.53
C VAL A 111 -13.97 -19.68 -0.75
N SER A 112 -13.99 -18.56 0.01
CA SER A 112 -15.13 -18.14 0.83
C SER A 112 -16.16 -17.29 0.08
N GLY A 113 -15.82 -16.80 -1.13
CA GLY A 113 -16.59 -15.76 -1.82
C GLY A 113 -16.40 -14.36 -1.25
N GLU A 114 -15.65 -14.22 -0.17
CA GLU A 114 -15.29 -12.94 0.44
C GLU A 114 -14.27 -12.21 -0.41
N ARG A 115 -14.47 -10.91 -0.55
CA ARG A 115 -13.66 -10.06 -1.44
C ARG A 115 -12.88 -8.98 -0.69
N VAL A 116 -13.17 -8.83 0.58
CA VAL A 116 -12.62 -7.80 1.45
C VAL A 116 -11.77 -8.47 2.50
N PHE A 117 -10.54 -8.00 2.65
CA PHE A 117 -9.72 -8.41 3.78
C PHE A 117 -10.22 -7.67 5.02
N ASN A 118 -10.70 -8.42 6.00
CA ASN A 118 -11.30 -7.91 7.23
C ASN A 118 -10.62 -8.43 8.52
N GLY A 119 -9.50 -9.12 8.38
CA GLY A 119 -8.68 -9.59 9.50
C GLY A 119 -7.57 -8.61 9.92
N THR A 120 -6.58 -9.14 10.61
CA THR A 120 -5.36 -8.41 10.99
C THR A 120 -4.17 -8.85 10.15
N PHE A 121 -3.37 -7.89 9.67
CA PHE A 121 -2.09 -8.15 9.00
C PHE A 121 -0.99 -7.33 9.66
N ASP A 122 -0.16 -7.98 10.46
CA ASP A 122 0.99 -7.37 11.14
C ASP A 122 2.29 -7.71 10.38
N GLY A 123 2.91 -6.71 9.79
CA GLY A 123 4.21 -6.86 9.15
C GLY A 123 5.35 -7.12 10.13
N ALA A 124 5.12 -6.97 11.45
CA ALA A 124 6.13 -7.15 12.50
C ALA A 124 7.46 -6.39 12.25
N GLY A 125 7.45 -5.38 11.39
CA GLY A 125 8.62 -4.62 10.96
C GLY A 125 9.40 -5.23 9.79
N HIS A 126 8.92 -6.35 9.23
CA HIS A 126 9.51 -6.97 8.04
C HIS A 126 9.25 -6.16 6.77
N VAL A 127 10.04 -6.44 5.75
CA VAL A 127 10.02 -5.76 4.45
C VAL A 127 9.29 -6.62 3.43
N ILE A 128 8.38 -5.99 2.67
CA ILE A 128 7.83 -6.53 1.43
C ILE A 128 8.52 -5.80 0.27
N SER A 129 9.32 -6.50 -0.52
CA SER A 129 10.08 -5.94 -1.63
C SER A 129 9.55 -6.37 -2.99
N GLY A 130 9.75 -5.52 -4.01
CA GLY A 130 9.51 -5.88 -5.41
C GLY A 130 8.02 -6.04 -5.78
N LEU A 131 7.10 -5.40 -5.04
CA LEU A 131 5.68 -5.42 -5.40
C LEU A 131 5.50 -4.85 -6.81
N THR A 132 5.22 -5.72 -7.77
CA THR A 132 5.03 -5.37 -9.18
C THR A 132 3.62 -5.69 -9.61
N ILE A 133 2.93 -4.70 -10.20
CA ILE A 133 1.59 -4.86 -10.80
C ILE A 133 1.61 -4.16 -12.15
N GLN A 134 1.34 -4.91 -13.22
CA GLN A 134 1.23 -4.38 -14.58
C GLN A 134 -0.18 -4.63 -15.12
N CYS A 135 -0.88 -3.57 -15.46
CA CYS A 135 -2.18 -3.62 -16.10
C CYS A 135 -2.17 -2.73 -17.35
N ASP A 136 -2.01 -3.34 -18.49
CA ASP A 136 -1.95 -2.66 -19.80
C ASP A 136 -3.33 -2.49 -20.47
N GLY A 137 -4.41 -2.89 -19.77
CA GLY A 137 -5.77 -2.89 -20.31
C GLY A 137 -6.06 -4.04 -21.28
N SER A 138 -5.07 -4.87 -21.56
CA SER A 138 -5.12 -5.96 -22.55
C SER A 138 -4.84 -7.33 -21.94
N ASN A 139 -5.01 -7.52 -20.63
CA ASN A 139 -4.74 -8.83 -20.06
C ASN A 139 -5.55 -9.91 -20.80
N ASN A 140 -4.82 -10.89 -21.35
CA ASN A 140 -5.31 -11.98 -22.18
C ASN A 140 -6.40 -12.86 -21.56
N SER A 141 -6.77 -12.60 -20.31
CA SER A 141 -7.82 -13.31 -19.56
C SER A 141 -9.18 -12.61 -19.58
N GLY A 142 -9.31 -11.45 -20.24
CA GLY A 142 -10.58 -10.72 -20.33
C GLY A 142 -11.05 -10.08 -19.01
N TYR A 143 -10.21 -10.11 -17.98
CA TYR A 143 -10.50 -9.51 -16.68
C TYR A 143 -9.58 -8.33 -16.43
N ARG A 144 -10.17 -7.22 -16.10
CA ARG A 144 -9.48 -5.98 -15.78
C ARG A 144 -9.19 -5.92 -14.27
N ILE A 145 -7.94 -5.66 -13.91
CA ILE A 145 -7.58 -5.33 -12.53
C ILE A 145 -7.99 -3.86 -12.30
N SER A 146 -9.10 -3.63 -11.62
CA SER A 146 -9.56 -2.28 -11.30
C SER A 146 -9.11 -1.79 -9.92
N GLN A 147 -8.56 -2.70 -9.12
CA GLN A 147 -8.12 -2.44 -7.75
C GLN A 147 -6.70 -2.98 -7.58
N SER A 148 -5.71 -2.10 -7.42
CA SER A 148 -4.29 -2.47 -7.37
C SER A 148 -3.62 -2.02 -6.09
N GLY A 149 -2.91 -2.95 -5.49
CA GLY A 149 -2.13 -2.83 -4.26
C GLY A 149 -1.73 -4.20 -3.74
N LEU A 150 -1.13 -4.27 -2.56
CA LEU A 150 -0.97 -5.55 -1.86
C LEU A 150 -2.35 -6.17 -1.63
N PHE A 151 -3.30 -5.37 -1.16
CA PHE A 151 -4.70 -5.70 -1.02
C PHE A 151 -5.54 -4.95 -2.06
N ALA A 152 -6.56 -5.61 -2.60
CA ALA A 152 -7.56 -4.95 -3.42
C ALA A 152 -8.51 -4.11 -2.57
N MET A 153 -8.96 -4.66 -1.44
CA MET A 153 -9.87 -3.99 -0.53
C MET A 153 -9.60 -4.41 0.92
N LEU A 154 -9.52 -3.42 1.78
CA LEU A 154 -9.53 -3.57 3.25
C LEU A 154 -10.86 -3.07 3.78
N GLY A 155 -11.44 -3.77 4.75
CA GLY A 155 -12.65 -3.25 5.37
C GLY A 155 -13.34 -4.20 6.33
N SER A 156 -14.16 -3.63 7.19
CA SER A 156 -15.10 -4.35 8.06
C SER A 156 -16.40 -3.56 8.16
N ASP A 157 -17.50 -4.25 8.24
CA ASP A 157 -18.83 -3.65 8.49
C ASP A 157 -19.11 -3.51 10.01
N ASP A 158 -18.24 -4.03 10.87
CA ASP A 158 -18.39 -4.01 12.32
C ASP A 158 -17.45 -2.99 12.98
N ALA A 159 -18.03 -2.01 13.66
CA ALA A 159 -17.28 -1.00 14.41
C ALA A 159 -16.50 -1.56 15.61
N SER A 160 -16.81 -2.77 16.05
CA SER A 160 -16.09 -3.45 17.13
C SER A 160 -14.94 -4.34 16.63
N ASP A 161 -14.90 -4.60 15.30
CA ASP A 161 -13.92 -5.48 14.66
C ASP A 161 -13.37 -4.83 13.39
N TYR A 162 -12.25 -4.17 13.53
CA TYR A 162 -11.61 -3.43 12.44
C TYR A 162 -10.73 -4.35 11.59
N ALA A 163 -10.78 -4.18 10.26
CA ALA A 163 -9.67 -4.63 9.44
C ALA A 163 -8.42 -3.83 9.82
N GLU A 164 -7.35 -4.51 10.24
CA GLU A 164 -6.14 -3.86 10.73
C GLU A 164 -4.92 -4.24 9.91
N VAL A 165 -4.15 -3.24 9.45
CA VAL A 165 -2.85 -3.47 8.80
C VAL A 165 -1.81 -2.58 9.45
N LYS A 166 -0.70 -3.19 9.89
CA LYS A 166 0.34 -2.45 10.62
C LYS A 166 1.76 -2.96 10.41
N ASN A 167 2.73 -2.10 10.76
CA ASN A 167 4.16 -2.43 10.88
C ASN A 167 4.78 -3.00 9.59
N ILE A 168 4.47 -2.44 8.43
CA ILE A 168 4.95 -2.93 7.13
C ILE A 168 5.88 -1.90 6.49
N VAL A 169 6.95 -2.39 5.88
CA VAL A 169 7.85 -1.59 5.04
C VAL A 169 7.82 -2.15 3.62
N PHE A 170 7.52 -1.29 2.64
CA PHE A 170 7.63 -1.62 1.22
C PHE A 170 8.90 -1.03 0.61
N THR A 171 9.57 -1.80 -0.26
CA THR A 171 10.67 -1.34 -1.11
C THR A 171 10.47 -1.79 -2.55
N ASP A 172 11.07 -1.07 -3.48
CA ASP A 172 11.12 -1.45 -4.90
C ASP A 172 9.72 -1.69 -5.52
N VAL A 173 8.78 -0.79 -5.18
CA VAL A 173 7.41 -0.83 -5.70
C VAL A 173 7.38 -0.42 -7.16
N SER A 174 6.67 -1.19 -8.01
CA SER A 174 6.48 -0.90 -9.43
C SER A 174 5.04 -1.21 -9.84
N ILE A 175 4.18 -0.19 -9.84
CA ILE A 175 2.79 -0.33 -10.26
C ILE A 175 2.57 0.48 -11.54
N SER A 176 2.13 -0.18 -12.60
CA SER A 176 1.86 0.46 -13.90
C SER A 176 0.46 0.11 -14.40
N HIS A 177 -0.32 1.14 -14.63
CA HIS A 177 -1.69 1.00 -15.13
C HIS A 177 -1.94 1.83 -16.38
N ASN A 178 -2.52 1.19 -17.41
CA ASN A 178 -3.05 1.83 -18.60
C ASN A 178 -4.55 1.56 -18.68
N LEU A 179 -5.39 2.54 -18.33
CA LEU A 179 -6.73 2.29 -17.83
C LEU A 179 -7.87 2.98 -18.56
N GLY A 180 -9.05 2.37 -18.45
CA GLY A 180 -10.37 2.96 -18.49
C GLY A 180 -10.86 3.31 -17.07
N GLY A 181 -11.96 4.00 -16.86
CA GLY A 181 -12.40 4.54 -15.57
C GLY A 181 -12.78 3.54 -14.47
N GLY A 182 -12.93 4.00 -13.26
CA GLY A 182 -13.35 3.24 -12.07
C GLY A 182 -12.23 2.53 -11.32
N ASP A 183 -10.96 2.88 -11.58
CA ASP A 183 -9.83 2.17 -11.00
C ASP A 183 -9.28 2.89 -9.77
N THR A 184 -8.84 2.08 -8.81
CA THR A 184 -8.21 2.55 -7.58
C THR A 184 -6.86 1.88 -7.37
N ILE A 185 -5.85 2.67 -7.08
CA ILE A 185 -4.47 2.22 -7.05
C ILE A 185 -3.76 2.79 -5.82
N GLY A 186 -3.18 1.91 -5.00
CA GLY A 186 -2.32 2.26 -3.87
C GLY A 186 -1.33 1.15 -3.59
N THR A 187 -0.19 1.43 -2.99
CA THR A 187 0.80 0.38 -2.67
C THR A 187 0.25 -0.64 -1.69
N LEU A 188 -0.35 -0.16 -0.59
CA LEU A 188 -0.92 -1.06 0.43
C LEU A 188 -2.27 -1.59 -0.01
N ALA A 189 -3.19 -0.71 -0.35
CA ALA A 189 -4.52 -1.14 -0.78
C ALA A 189 -5.11 -0.17 -1.81
N ALA A 190 -5.90 -0.74 -2.72
CA ALA A 190 -6.68 0.06 -3.63
C ALA A 190 -7.81 0.78 -2.90
N ASP A 191 -8.59 0.06 -2.12
CA ASP A 191 -9.73 0.59 -1.39
C ASP A 191 -9.62 0.31 0.13
N ALA A 192 -10.02 1.28 0.94
CA ALA A 192 -10.32 1.14 2.36
C ALA A 192 -11.79 1.52 2.58
N ASP A 193 -12.61 0.57 3.05
CA ASP A 193 -14.06 0.72 3.20
C ASP A 193 -14.54 0.22 4.56
N GLY A 194 -15.54 0.88 5.16
CA GLY A 194 -16.03 0.50 6.48
C GLY A 194 -15.07 0.85 7.62
N PHE A 195 -14.79 -0.09 8.50
CA PHE A 195 -13.92 0.10 9.67
C PHE A 195 -12.53 -0.46 9.40
N VAL A 196 -11.54 0.43 9.25
CA VAL A 196 -10.17 0.10 8.89
C VAL A 196 -9.18 0.86 9.76
N LYS A 197 -8.15 0.17 10.24
CA LYS A 197 -6.99 0.76 10.91
C LYS A 197 -5.73 0.47 10.13
N ILE A 198 -4.96 1.51 9.80
CA ILE A 198 -3.66 1.39 9.15
C ILE A 198 -2.66 2.18 9.98
N ASP A 199 -1.66 1.50 10.51
CA ASP A 199 -0.66 2.14 11.35
C ASP A 199 0.76 1.69 10.98
N ASN A 200 1.71 2.63 11.02
CA ASN A 200 3.12 2.36 10.84
C ASN A 200 3.44 1.61 9.53
N VAL A 201 3.03 2.20 8.40
CA VAL A 201 3.30 1.69 7.05
C VAL A 201 4.21 2.65 6.30
N ALA A 202 5.31 2.12 5.76
CA ALA A 202 6.28 2.90 5.01
C ALA A 202 6.49 2.35 3.60
N VAL A 203 6.43 3.21 2.59
CA VAL A 203 6.86 2.94 1.22
C VAL A 203 8.15 3.72 0.97
N LEU A 204 9.29 3.02 0.92
CA LEU A 204 10.61 3.65 0.90
C LEU A 204 11.11 4.01 -0.51
N GLY A 205 10.36 3.69 -1.54
CA GLY A 205 10.71 4.04 -2.92
C GLY A 205 9.92 3.24 -3.94
N GLY A 206 10.19 3.52 -5.21
CA GLY A 206 9.48 2.93 -6.34
C GLY A 206 8.60 3.94 -7.08
N SER A 207 7.71 3.45 -7.93
CA SER A 207 6.80 4.29 -8.69
C SER A 207 5.42 3.67 -8.92
N ILE A 208 4.43 4.55 -9.00
CA ILE A 208 3.09 4.27 -9.47
C ILE A 208 2.87 5.11 -10.73
N GLU A 209 2.77 4.45 -11.88
CA GLU A 209 2.62 5.07 -13.21
C GLU A 209 1.22 4.76 -13.74
N VAL A 210 0.39 5.78 -13.94
CA VAL A 210 -0.99 5.62 -14.39
C VAL A 210 -1.25 6.43 -15.64
N THR A 211 -1.78 5.76 -16.67
CA THR A 211 -2.29 6.42 -17.89
C THR A 211 -3.79 6.16 -18.00
N ALA A 212 -4.59 7.20 -17.86
CA ALA A 212 -6.04 7.14 -17.97
C ALA A 212 -6.48 7.54 -19.39
N ASN A 213 -6.93 6.58 -20.20
CA ASN A 213 -7.25 6.76 -21.60
C ASN A 213 -8.75 6.84 -21.91
N ASN A 214 -9.60 6.29 -21.04
CA ASN A 214 -11.03 6.22 -21.26
C ASN A 214 -11.81 6.87 -20.11
N GLY A 215 -12.86 7.60 -20.46
CA GLY A 215 -13.85 8.09 -19.51
C GLY A 215 -14.64 6.91 -18.90
N GLY A 216 -14.84 6.94 -17.61
CA GLY A 216 -15.57 5.95 -16.85
C GLY A 216 -15.88 6.53 -15.48
N ASP A 217 -15.84 5.73 -14.43
CA ASP A 217 -15.94 6.21 -13.05
C ASP A 217 -14.65 6.90 -12.60
N LEU A 218 -14.75 7.63 -11.51
CA LEU A 218 -13.63 8.35 -10.89
C LEU A 218 -12.47 7.42 -10.54
N ILE A 219 -11.24 7.84 -10.89
CA ILE A 219 -10.00 7.13 -10.61
C ILE A 219 -9.35 7.74 -9.36
N GLY A 220 -8.89 6.89 -8.45
CA GLY A 220 -8.12 7.28 -7.26
C GLY A 220 -6.73 6.64 -7.27
N VAL A 221 -5.66 7.45 -7.24
CA VAL A 221 -4.28 6.99 -7.23
C VAL A 221 -3.55 7.56 -6.03
N GLY A 222 -3.20 6.72 -5.07
CA GLY A 222 -2.47 7.13 -3.86
C GLY A 222 -1.15 6.40 -3.70
N GLY A 223 -0.19 7.02 -3.06
CA GLY A 223 1.09 6.37 -2.78
C GLY A 223 0.93 5.16 -1.84
N ILE A 224 -0.06 5.18 -0.95
CA ILE A 224 -0.34 4.09 -0.02
C ILE A 224 -1.75 3.52 -0.23
N ILE A 225 -2.78 4.37 -0.25
CA ILE A 225 -4.19 3.99 -0.42
C ILE A 225 -4.77 4.69 -1.65
N GLY A 226 -5.37 3.93 -2.55
CA GLY A 226 -6.03 4.49 -3.74
C GLY A 226 -7.26 5.31 -3.38
N GLN A 227 -8.15 4.75 -2.58
CA GLN A 227 -9.39 5.39 -2.19
C GLN A 227 -9.87 4.97 -0.79
N SER A 228 -10.46 5.92 -0.06
CA SER A 228 -11.33 5.63 1.08
C SER A 228 -12.78 5.78 0.65
N ARG A 229 -13.62 4.77 0.89
CA ARG A 229 -15.05 4.75 0.52
C ARG A 229 -16.00 4.98 1.68
N ASN A 230 -15.47 4.99 2.89
CA ASN A 230 -16.31 5.01 4.08
C ASN A 230 -17.06 6.34 4.24
N ASN A 231 -18.32 6.26 4.62
CA ASN A 231 -19.17 7.39 4.99
C ASN A 231 -19.50 7.46 6.49
N THR A 232 -18.77 6.69 7.32
CA THR A 232 -18.99 6.58 8.77
C THR A 232 -17.80 6.99 9.61
N ALA A 233 -16.78 7.67 9.06
CA ALA A 233 -15.53 8.04 9.73
C ALA A 233 -14.78 6.85 10.38
N GLY A 234 -14.96 5.63 9.84
CA GLY A 234 -14.38 4.40 10.39
C GLY A 234 -12.94 4.11 9.92
N VAL A 235 -12.41 4.88 8.95
CA VAL A 235 -11.03 4.69 8.47
C VAL A 235 -10.07 5.53 9.29
N HIS A 236 -9.17 4.87 10.00
CA HIS A 236 -8.15 5.49 10.85
C HIS A 236 -6.76 5.15 10.33
N MET A 237 -5.97 6.17 10.04
CA MET A 237 -4.61 6.04 9.54
C MET A 237 -3.62 6.85 10.35
N SER A 238 -2.50 6.22 10.71
CA SER A 238 -1.43 6.89 11.45
C SER A 238 -0.04 6.40 11.05
N ASN A 239 0.98 7.26 11.22
CA ASN A 239 2.37 6.92 11.02
C ASN A 239 2.66 6.37 9.60
N LEU A 240 2.10 7.02 8.58
CA LEU A 240 2.29 6.62 7.19
C LEU A 240 3.41 7.42 6.54
N TYR A 241 4.28 6.74 5.81
CA TYR A 241 5.37 7.36 5.07
C TYR A 241 5.38 6.89 3.62
N ASN A 242 5.40 7.82 2.68
CA ASN A 242 5.56 7.50 1.26
C ASN A 242 6.73 8.25 0.63
N ALA A 243 7.63 7.51 0.00
CA ALA A 243 8.72 8.02 -0.84
C ALA A 243 8.63 7.54 -2.30
N ALA A 244 7.64 6.71 -2.64
CA ALA A 244 7.39 6.35 -4.03
C ALA A 244 6.84 7.53 -4.81
N SER A 245 7.19 7.63 -6.09
CA SER A 245 6.59 8.61 -6.99
C SER A 245 5.20 8.15 -7.48
N VAL A 246 4.28 9.10 -7.58
CA VAL A 246 2.93 8.90 -8.14
C VAL A 246 2.82 9.77 -9.39
N ASN A 247 2.81 9.14 -10.56
CA ASN A 247 2.76 9.83 -11.86
C ASN A 247 1.49 9.44 -12.60
N VAL A 248 0.65 10.42 -12.86
CA VAL A 248 -0.62 10.25 -13.54
C VAL A 248 -0.66 11.07 -14.81
N THR A 249 -0.97 10.41 -15.92
CA THR A 249 -1.28 11.06 -17.20
C THR A 249 -2.72 10.76 -17.56
N SER A 250 -3.53 11.79 -17.84
CA SER A 250 -4.93 11.63 -18.21
C SER A 250 -5.22 12.30 -19.55
N ALA A 251 -5.75 11.52 -20.48
CA ALA A 251 -6.32 12.01 -21.73
C ALA A 251 -7.82 12.34 -21.62
N VAL A 252 -8.43 12.07 -20.45
CA VAL A 252 -9.87 12.27 -20.21
C VAL A 252 -10.11 13.45 -19.27
N SER A 253 -11.14 14.23 -19.61
CA SER A 253 -11.54 15.41 -18.82
C SER A 253 -12.64 15.11 -17.81
N THR A 254 -13.40 14.04 -18.03
CA THR A 254 -14.50 13.61 -17.14
C THR A 254 -14.67 12.09 -17.16
N PRO A 255 -14.76 11.44 -15.99
CA PRO A 255 -14.60 11.99 -14.65
C PRO A 255 -13.13 12.27 -14.31
N PRO A 256 -12.86 13.19 -13.35
CA PRO A 256 -11.51 13.57 -13.01
C PRO A 256 -10.74 12.43 -12.33
N VAL A 257 -9.46 12.31 -12.67
CA VAL A 257 -8.51 11.48 -11.91
C VAL A 257 -8.07 12.27 -10.69
N ARG A 258 -7.98 11.60 -9.55
CA ARG A 258 -7.47 12.17 -8.31
C ARG A 258 -6.22 11.42 -7.89
N CYS A 259 -5.17 12.15 -7.53
CA CYS A 259 -3.92 11.56 -7.08
C CYS A 259 -3.41 12.25 -5.81
N GLY A 260 -2.71 11.49 -4.99
CA GLY A 260 -2.12 11.99 -3.76
C GLY A 260 -0.95 11.13 -3.29
N GLY A 261 -0.08 11.69 -2.47
CA GLY A 261 1.11 10.99 -1.98
C GLY A 261 0.79 9.91 -0.93
N ILE A 262 -0.30 10.05 -0.20
CA ILE A 262 -0.76 9.07 0.80
C ILE A 262 -2.06 8.43 0.32
N ILE A 263 -3.11 9.22 0.13
CA ILE A 263 -4.43 8.80 -0.34
C ILE A 263 -4.72 9.49 -1.66
N GLY A 264 -5.20 8.76 -2.65
CA GLY A 264 -5.59 9.32 -3.94
C GLY A 264 -6.94 10.00 -3.90
N ARG A 265 -7.92 9.40 -3.21
CA ARG A 265 -9.29 9.87 -3.21
C ARG A 265 -10.03 9.56 -1.92
N ILE A 266 -10.86 10.50 -1.48
CA ILE A 266 -11.96 10.23 -0.56
C ILE A 266 -13.25 10.24 -1.39
N HIS A 267 -14.03 9.16 -1.31
CA HIS A 267 -15.29 9.03 -2.07
C HIS A 267 -16.27 10.14 -1.68
N GLN A 268 -17.16 10.52 -2.61
CA GLN A 268 -18.17 11.54 -2.33
C GLN A 268 -19.08 11.09 -1.17
N GLY A 269 -19.15 11.93 -0.13
CA GLY A 269 -19.81 11.59 1.13
C GLY A 269 -18.96 10.72 2.05
N GLY A 270 -17.74 10.34 1.62
CA GLY A 270 -16.78 9.61 2.46
C GLY A 270 -16.17 10.49 3.53
N GLU A 271 -15.89 9.90 4.68
CA GLU A 271 -15.21 10.52 5.80
C GLU A 271 -14.00 9.69 6.20
N ILE A 272 -12.96 10.36 6.69
CA ILE A 272 -11.82 9.72 7.33
C ILE A 272 -11.94 10.02 8.83
N GLY A 273 -11.92 8.98 9.66
CA GLY A 273 -11.95 9.11 11.09
C GLY A 273 -10.72 9.82 11.65
N SER A 274 -9.55 9.43 11.15
CA SER A 274 -8.30 10.13 11.46
C SER A 274 -7.20 9.89 10.42
N LEU A 275 -6.37 10.91 10.20
CA LEU A 275 -5.14 10.83 9.43
C LEU A 275 -4.07 11.61 10.19
N THR A 276 -3.17 10.92 10.88
CA THR A 276 -2.20 11.55 11.79
C THR A 276 -0.77 11.08 11.53
N SER A 277 0.22 11.95 11.74
CA SER A 277 1.65 11.61 11.61
C SER A 277 2.00 11.02 10.22
N CYS A 278 1.40 11.54 9.15
CA CYS A 278 1.64 11.04 7.79
C CYS A 278 2.57 11.99 7.04
N LEU A 279 3.51 11.43 6.30
CA LEU A 279 4.50 12.18 5.53
C LEU A 279 4.64 11.60 4.12
N ASN A 280 4.46 12.45 3.11
CA ASN A 280 4.84 12.14 1.74
C ASN A 280 6.07 12.96 1.35
N ILE A 281 7.11 12.29 0.86
CA ILE A 281 8.28 12.92 0.22
C ILE A 281 8.43 12.49 -1.24
N GLY A 282 7.62 11.53 -1.70
CA GLY A 282 7.55 11.12 -3.10
C GLY A 282 6.95 12.24 -3.96
N THR A 283 7.39 12.31 -5.22
CA THR A 283 6.83 13.26 -6.17
C THR A 283 5.44 12.83 -6.59
N VAL A 284 4.47 13.74 -6.56
CA VAL A 284 3.14 13.53 -7.14
C VAL A 284 3.04 14.41 -8.40
N THR A 285 2.83 13.76 -9.54
CA THR A 285 2.73 14.45 -10.84
C THR A 285 1.41 14.10 -11.51
N TYR A 286 0.68 15.13 -11.91
CA TYR A 286 -0.49 14.99 -12.76
C TYR A 286 -0.29 15.73 -14.08
N LYS A 287 -0.58 15.05 -15.22
CA LYS A 287 -0.59 15.61 -16.55
C LYS A 287 -1.94 15.35 -17.19
N GLY A 288 -2.75 16.38 -17.33
CA GLY A 288 -4.10 16.33 -17.93
C GLY A 288 -4.79 17.67 -17.80
N SER A 289 -5.98 17.80 -18.40
CA SER A 289 -6.69 19.08 -18.44
C SER A 289 -7.53 19.34 -17.17
N ASP A 290 -7.99 18.29 -16.45
CA ASP A 290 -9.01 18.39 -15.41
C ASP A 290 -8.72 17.47 -14.21
N GLY A 291 -7.50 17.42 -13.71
CA GLY A 291 -7.12 16.65 -12.53
C GLY A 291 -6.98 17.51 -11.27
N TYR A 292 -7.06 16.84 -10.12
CA TYR A 292 -6.74 17.40 -8.82
C TYR A 292 -5.58 16.60 -8.20
N ALA A 293 -4.51 17.31 -7.88
CA ALA A 293 -3.36 16.76 -7.16
C ALA A 293 -3.33 17.27 -5.71
#